data_232d24561fdc8d01f582f1f9a2bce602
#
_entry.id   232d24561fdc8d01f582f1f9a2bce602
#
_cell.length_a   1.000
_cell.length_b   1.000
_cell.length_c   1.000
_cell.angle_alpha   90.00
_cell.angle_beta   90.00
_cell.angle_gamma   90.00
#
_symmetry.space_group_name_H-M   'P 1'
#
loop_
_entity.id
_entity.type
_entity.pdbx_description
1 polymer ?
#
loop_
_entity_poly.entity_id
_entity_poly.type
_entity_poly.pdbx_seq_one_letter_code
_entity_poly.pdbx_strand_id
1 'polypeptide(L)'
;MPKEKMKIRILEKERIDKIKPLWEGLNSLHTQLSPHFKQYYQNLSFTKRTEKLIRKKQLKIFIASQSDSIIGYCIATVKADIGKIDSLFILPEFRNKTIGHELMETALKWLQKQKCIYMDLIIIEGNEKVIPFYEKYGFKKRATIMRKV
;
A
#
# COMPACT_ATOMS: atom_id res chain seq x y z
N MET A 1 -23.67 21.57 7.18
CA MET A 1 -22.28 21.82 6.75
C MET A 1 -21.87 20.83 5.70
N PRO A 2 -21.38 21.27 4.55
CA PRO A 2 -20.87 20.33 3.58
C PRO A 2 -19.64 19.62 4.14
N LYS A 3 -19.58 18.31 3.99
CA LYS A 3 -18.38 17.53 4.34
C LYS A 3 -17.24 17.98 3.44
N GLU A 4 -16.05 18.17 4.01
CA GLU A 4 -14.87 18.43 3.19
C GLU A 4 -14.65 17.29 2.21
N LYS A 5 -14.31 17.68 0.99
CA LYS A 5 -14.06 16.73 -0.09
C LYS A 5 -12.75 15.99 0.17
N MET A 6 -12.75 14.69 -0.04
CA MET A 6 -11.54 13.88 0.01
C MET A 6 -10.55 14.35 -1.06
N LYS A 7 -9.28 14.42 -0.69
CA LYS A 7 -8.18 14.84 -1.58
C LYS A 7 -7.07 13.81 -1.60
N ILE A 8 -6.52 13.55 -2.79
CA ILE A 8 -5.31 12.75 -2.94
C ILE A 8 -4.12 13.71 -3.03
N ARG A 9 -3.10 13.46 -2.20
CA ARG A 9 -1.89 14.29 -2.17
C ARG A 9 -0.65 13.42 -2.10
N ILE A 10 0.49 13.98 -2.47
CA ILE A 10 1.79 13.34 -2.27
C ILE A 10 2.28 13.69 -0.88
N LEU A 11 2.74 12.68 -0.14
CA LEU A 11 3.40 12.87 1.14
C LEU A 11 4.91 12.74 0.92
N GLU A 12 5.67 13.72 1.39
CA GLU A 12 7.12 13.66 1.32
C GLU A 12 7.65 12.51 2.17
N LYS A 13 8.65 11.80 1.67
CA LYS A 13 9.19 10.61 2.34
C LYS A 13 9.72 10.90 3.75
N GLU A 14 10.20 12.13 3.99
CA GLU A 14 10.66 12.57 5.31
C GLU A 14 9.53 12.64 6.33
N ARG A 15 8.28 12.64 5.86
CA ARG A 15 7.08 12.68 6.70
C ARG A 15 6.34 11.34 6.72
N ILE A 16 7.01 10.26 6.37
CA ILE A 16 6.39 8.93 6.30
C ILE A 16 5.76 8.49 7.63
N ASP A 17 6.24 9.01 8.75
CA ASP A 17 5.66 8.75 10.07
C ASP A 17 4.17 9.09 10.16
N LYS A 18 3.68 9.97 9.29
CA LYS A 18 2.27 10.37 9.26
C LYS A 18 1.33 9.23 8.88
N ILE A 19 1.82 8.20 8.19
CA ILE A 19 1.01 7.04 7.83
C ILE A 19 1.16 5.87 8.82
N LYS A 20 1.94 6.03 9.88
CA LYS A 20 2.22 4.96 10.85
C LYS A 20 0.94 4.28 11.37
N PRO A 21 -0.10 5.01 11.82
CA PRO A 21 -1.30 4.35 12.31
C PRO A 21 -1.98 3.47 11.26
N LEU A 22 -1.98 3.92 10.00
CA LEU A 22 -2.59 3.16 8.90
C LEU A 22 -1.73 1.94 8.55
N TRP A 23 -0.41 2.11 8.51
CA TRP A 23 0.50 0.99 8.27
C TRP A 23 0.35 -0.08 9.36
N GLU A 24 0.26 0.33 10.62
CA GLU A 24 0.04 -0.58 11.73
C GLU A 24 -1.32 -1.28 11.62
N GLY A 25 -2.35 -0.57 11.14
CA GLY A 25 -3.65 -1.16 10.85
C GLY A 25 -3.57 -2.27 9.80
N LEU A 26 -2.85 -2.02 8.71
CA LEU A 26 -2.62 -3.02 7.67
C LEU A 26 -1.85 -4.22 8.22
N ASN A 27 -0.79 -3.96 8.98
CA ASN A 27 0.03 -5.03 9.57
C ASN A 27 -0.78 -5.88 10.55
N SER A 28 -1.65 -5.26 11.35
CA SER A 28 -2.56 -5.98 12.25
C SER A 28 -3.52 -6.88 11.46
N LEU A 29 -4.03 -6.38 10.34
CA LEU A 29 -4.88 -7.18 9.46
C LEU A 29 -4.13 -8.40 8.93
N HIS A 30 -2.90 -8.22 8.45
CA HIS A 30 -2.05 -9.31 7.97
C HIS A 30 -1.78 -10.33 9.08
N THR A 31 -1.50 -9.86 10.30
CA THR A 31 -1.30 -10.72 11.45
C THR A 31 -2.53 -11.58 11.72
N GLN A 32 -3.72 -11.00 11.68
CA GLN A 32 -4.97 -11.72 11.91
C GLN A 32 -5.28 -12.73 10.82
N LEU A 33 -5.00 -12.38 9.57
CA LEU A 33 -5.36 -13.20 8.41
C LEU A 33 -4.36 -14.31 8.10
N SER A 34 -3.09 -14.15 8.49
CA SER A 34 -2.05 -15.12 8.15
C SER A 34 -2.25 -16.43 8.87
N PRO A 35 -2.40 -17.58 8.16
CA PRO A 35 -2.55 -18.88 8.82
C PRO A 35 -1.29 -19.35 9.55
N HIS A 36 -0.10 -19.04 9.01
CA HIS A 36 1.15 -19.65 9.48
C HIS A 36 2.21 -18.64 9.96
N PHE A 37 2.03 -17.35 9.71
CA PHE A 37 3.08 -16.35 9.93
C PHE A 37 2.64 -15.18 10.82
N LYS A 38 1.71 -15.42 11.75
CA LYS A 38 1.24 -14.38 12.69
C LYS A 38 2.39 -13.73 13.45
N GLN A 39 3.30 -14.56 13.98
CA GLN A 39 4.45 -14.08 14.73
C GLN A 39 5.36 -13.19 13.88
N TYR A 40 5.59 -13.59 12.63
CA TYR A 40 6.38 -12.82 11.69
C TYR A 40 5.83 -11.39 11.52
N TYR A 41 4.51 -11.28 11.30
CA TYR A 41 3.89 -9.96 11.13
C TYR A 41 3.85 -9.17 12.43
N GLN A 42 3.60 -9.82 13.56
CA GLN A 42 3.64 -9.15 14.86
C GLN A 42 5.01 -8.53 15.15
N ASN A 43 6.09 -9.17 14.69
CA ASN A 43 7.45 -8.71 14.92
C ASN A 43 7.91 -7.64 13.93
N LEU A 44 7.11 -7.32 12.90
CA LEU A 44 7.46 -6.26 11.98
C LEU A 44 7.33 -4.90 12.65
N SER A 45 8.35 -4.06 12.44
CA SER A 45 8.40 -2.72 12.99
C SER A 45 8.22 -1.70 11.87
N PHE A 46 7.36 -0.72 12.09
CA PHE A 46 7.19 0.40 11.18
C PHE A 46 8.52 1.13 10.95
N THR A 47 9.26 1.38 12.02
CA THR A 47 10.56 2.07 11.94
C THR A 47 11.55 1.33 11.05
N LYS A 48 11.72 0.02 11.27
CA LYS A 48 12.64 -0.79 10.45
C LYS A 48 12.20 -0.84 8.99
N ARG A 49 10.90 -0.97 8.76
CA ARG A 49 10.36 -1.03 7.39
C ARG A 49 10.58 0.28 6.66
N THR A 50 10.30 1.40 7.31
CA THR A 50 10.43 2.72 6.69
C THR A 50 11.86 3.15 6.48
N GLU A 51 12.79 2.73 7.34
CA GLU A 51 14.22 2.95 7.12
C GLU A 51 14.69 2.37 5.79
N LYS A 52 14.18 1.19 5.42
CA LYS A 52 14.50 0.56 4.13
C LYS A 52 13.82 1.29 2.97
N LEU A 53 12.57 1.69 3.16
CA LEU A 53 11.78 2.35 2.11
C LEU A 53 12.35 3.71 1.71
N ILE A 54 12.69 4.55 2.69
CA ILE A 54 13.15 5.92 2.41
C ILE A 54 14.52 5.96 1.73
N ARG A 55 15.28 4.85 1.76
CA ARG A 55 16.55 4.72 1.05
C ARG A 55 16.36 4.48 -0.44
N LYS A 56 15.17 4.10 -0.88
CA LYS A 56 14.90 3.86 -2.30
C LYS A 56 14.88 5.19 -3.05
N LYS A 57 15.60 5.26 -4.17
CA LYS A 57 15.71 6.48 -4.96
C LYS A 57 14.37 6.89 -5.58
N GLN A 58 13.57 5.92 -6.00
CA GLN A 58 12.27 6.15 -6.60
C GLN A 58 11.19 5.57 -5.71
N LEU A 59 10.62 6.44 -4.90
CA LEU A 59 9.54 6.13 -3.98
C LEU A 59 8.56 7.29 -3.98
N LYS A 60 7.27 6.98 -4.05
CA LYS A 60 6.20 7.96 -3.85
C LYS A 60 5.20 7.44 -2.85
N ILE A 61 4.77 8.32 -1.98
CA ILE A 61 3.73 8.06 -1.00
C ILE A 61 2.54 8.94 -1.38
N PHE A 62 1.41 8.31 -1.69
CA PHE A 62 0.16 9.01 -1.95
C PHE A 62 -0.74 8.84 -0.74
N ILE A 63 -1.39 9.92 -0.32
CA ILE A 63 -2.33 9.87 0.80
C ILE A 63 -3.68 10.39 0.35
N ALA A 64 -4.72 9.78 0.90
CA ALA A 64 -6.07 10.30 0.83
C ALA A 64 -6.37 10.97 2.15
N SER A 65 -6.79 12.23 2.11
CA SER A 65 -7.11 12.99 3.31
C SER A 65 -8.50 13.60 3.22
N GLN A 66 -9.13 13.71 4.38
CA GLN A 66 -10.44 14.36 4.53
C GLN A 66 -10.43 15.06 5.88
N SER A 67 -10.81 16.35 5.89
CA SER A 67 -10.82 17.16 7.13
C SER A 67 -9.50 17.07 7.91
N ASP A 68 -8.39 17.22 7.20
CA ASP A 68 -7.01 17.16 7.71
C ASP A 68 -6.60 15.81 8.31
N SER A 69 -7.43 14.76 8.14
CA SER A 69 -7.09 13.41 8.59
C SER A 69 -6.69 12.56 7.40
N ILE A 70 -5.63 11.76 7.56
CA ILE A 70 -5.23 10.77 6.57
C ILE A 70 -6.13 9.55 6.74
N ILE A 71 -6.88 9.21 5.69
CA ILE A 71 -7.84 8.12 5.73
C ILE A 71 -7.42 6.92 4.85
N GLY A 72 -6.37 7.09 4.07
CA GLY A 72 -5.82 6.03 3.24
C GLY A 72 -4.45 6.42 2.70
N TYR A 73 -3.69 5.44 2.26
CA TYR A 73 -2.39 5.68 1.63
C TYR A 73 -2.06 4.60 0.62
N CYS A 74 -1.15 4.92 -0.28
CA CYS A 74 -0.55 3.98 -1.21
C CYS A 74 0.93 4.33 -1.36
N ILE A 75 1.80 3.35 -1.21
CA ILE A 75 3.24 3.51 -1.47
C ILE A 75 3.59 2.79 -2.75
N ALA A 76 4.24 3.51 -3.66
CA ALA A 76 4.76 2.95 -4.91
C ALA A 76 6.27 3.14 -4.96
N THR A 77 6.98 2.12 -5.42
CA THR A 77 8.44 2.13 -5.54
C THR A 77 8.86 1.62 -6.90
N VAL A 78 10.08 1.99 -7.30
CA VAL A 78 10.71 1.44 -8.51
C VAL A 78 12.11 0.96 -8.14
N LYS A 79 12.43 -0.25 -8.54
CA LYS A 79 13.77 -0.82 -8.42
C LYS A 79 14.14 -1.40 -9.80
N ALA A 80 15.24 -0.91 -10.36
CA ALA A 80 15.60 -1.17 -11.75
C ALA A 80 14.42 -0.74 -12.66
N ASP A 81 13.86 -1.64 -13.44
CA ASP A 81 12.74 -1.36 -14.34
C ASP A 81 11.41 -1.99 -13.85
N ILE A 82 11.36 -2.37 -12.57
CA ILE A 82 10.18 -2.97 -11.98
C ILE A 82 9.55 -2.00 -10.99
N GLY A 83 8.31 -1.61 -11.27
CA GLY A 83 7.49 -0.85 -10.35
C GLY A 83 6.77 -1.77 -9.38
N LYS A 84 6.46 -1.28 -8.20
CA LYS A 84 5.77 -2.05 -7.19
C LYS A 84 4.76 -1.19 -6.44
N ILE A 85 3.56 -1.70 -6.27
CA ILE A 85 2.64 -1.20 -5.25
C ILE A 85 3.07 -1.86 -3.95
N ASP A 86 3.79 -1.11 -3.13
CA ASP A 86 4.40 -1.65 -1.92
C ASP A 86 3.37 -1.91 -0.84
N SER A 87 2.43 -0.98 -0.66
CA SER A 87 1.30 -1.16 0.26
C SER A 87 0.18 -0.20 -0.08
N LEU A 88 -1.03 -0.62 0.24
CA LEU A 88 -2.26 0.16 0.05
C LEU A 88 -3.18 -0.17 1.23
N PHE A 89 -3.66 0.85 1.92
CA PHE A 89 -4.59 0.66 3.03
C PHE A 89 -5.54 1.85 3.15
N ILE A 90 -6.80 1.53 3.37
CA ILE A 90 -7.87 2.50 3.62
C ILE A 90 -8.45 2.18 4.99
N LEU A 91 -8.67 3.18 5.82
CA LEU A 91 -9.35 2.98 7.11
C LEU A 91 -10.70 2.29 6.87
N PRO A 92 -11.07 1.30 7.71
CA PRO A 92 -12.30 0.52 7.48
C PRO A 92 -13.55 1.36 7.25
N GLU A 93 -13.73 2.46 7.99
CA GLU A 93 -14.90 3.35 7.90
C GLU A 93 -15.01 4.06 6.55
N PHE A 94 -13.91 4.11 5.79
CA PHE A 94 -13.86 4.82 4.51
C PHE A 94 -13.76 3.88 3.31
N ARG A 95 -13.89 2.58 3.53
CA ARG A 95 -13.87 1.58 2.45
C ARG A 95 -15.17 1.63 1.64
N ASN A 96 -15.13 1.08 0.43
CA ASN A 96 -16.25 1.04 -0.52
C ASN A 96 -16.73 2.43 -0.99
N LYS A 97 -15.83 3.42 -0.97
CA LYS A 97 -16.09 4.80 -1.38
C LYS A 97 -15.15 5.29 -2.48
N THR A 98 -14.65 4.40 -3.31
CA THR A 98 -13.76 4.70 -4.45
C THR A 98 -12.36 5.23 -4.07
N ILE A 99 -12.05 5.40 -2.78
CA ILE A 99 -10.76 5.96 -2.35
C ILE A 99 -9.60 5.06 -2.78
N GLY A 100 -9.74 3.75 -2.60
CA GLY A 100 -8.74 2.78 -3.04
C GLY A 100 -8.50 2.86 -4.55
N HIS A 101 -9.56 3.02 -5.31
CA HIS A 101 -9.48 3.20 -6.76
C HIS A 101 -8.69 4.47 -7.12
N GLU A 102 -9.00 5.59 -6.48
CA GLU A 102 -8.31 6.85 -6.77
C GLU A 102 -6.83 6.79 -6.40
N LEU A 103 -6.50 6.15 -5.27
CA LEU A 103 -5.10 5.95 -4.89
C LEU A 103 -4.37 5.06 -5.90
N MET A 104 -4.99 3.96 -6.33
CA MET A 104 -4.39 3.05 -7.32
C MET A 104 -4.19 3.76 -8.65
N GLU A 105 -5.19 4.48 -9.14
CA GLU A 105 -5.07 5.24 -10.40
C GLU A 105 -3.90 6.22 -10.34
N THR A 106 -3.77 6.94 -9.23
CA THR A 106 -2.69 7.93 -9.04
C THR A 106 -1.32 7.24 -9.02
N ALA A 107 -1.21 6.15 -8.27
CA ALA A 107 0.05 5.40 -8.15
C ALA A 107 0.46 4.77 -9.49
N LEU A 108 -0.49 4.18 -10.22
CA LEU A 108 -0.22 3.54 -11.50
C LEU A 108 0.21 4.57 -12.55
N LYS A 109 -0.40 5.75 -12.57
CA LYS A 109 0.01 6.84 -13.47
C LYS A 109 1.46 7.26 -13.20
N TRP A 110 1.82 7.36 -11.93
CA TRP A 110 3.20 7.69 -11.57
C TRP A 110 4.17 6.60 -12.02
N LEU A 111 3.82 5.33 -11.77
CA LEU A 111 4.65 4.19 -12.20
C LEU A 111 4.83 4.15 -13.72
N GLN A 112 3.79 4.43 -14.49
CA GLN A 112 3.87 4.49 -15.95
C GLN A 112 4.87 5.54 -16.40
N LYS A 113 4.92 6.68 -15.74
CA LYS A 113 5.88 7.76 -16.06
C LYS A 113 7.32 7.36 -15.76
N GLN A 114 7.53 6.39 -14.88
CA GLN A 114 8.86 5.87 -14.55
C GLN A 114 9.37 4.86 -15.59
N LYS A 115 8.59 4.57 -16.63
CA LYS A 115 8.94 3.64 -17.71
C LYS A 115 9.24 2.22 -17.20
N CYS A 116 8.48 1.75 -16.21
CA CYS A 116 8.59 0.40 -15.69
C CYS A 116 8.18 -0.62 -16.76
N ILE A 117 8.95 -1.70 -16.90
CA ILE A 117 8.61 -2.84 -17.78
C ILE A 117 7.52 -3.68 -17.11
N TYR A 118 7.64 -3.89 -15.81
CA TYR A 118 6.68 -4.66 -15.04
C TYR A 118 6.20 -3.86 -13.83
N MET A 119 5.00 -4.15 -13.38
CA MET A 119 4.44 -3.62 -12.15
C MET A 119 3.96 -4.80 -11.31
N ASP A 120 4.50 -4.93 -10.10
CA ASP A 120 4.21 -6.05 -9.20
C ASP A 120 3.53 -5.58 -7.93
N LEU A 121 2.86 -6.52 -7.28
CA LEU A 121 2.43 -6.37 -5.88
C LEU A 121 2.37 -7.75 -5.24
N ILE A 122 2.39 -7.77 -3.90
CA ILE A 122 2.35 -9.01 -3.15
C ILE A 122 1.06 -9.06 -2.35
N ILE A 123 0.32 -10.16 -2.47
CA ILE A 123 -0.86 -10.45 -1.66
C ILE A 123 -0.45 -11.49 -0.62
N ILE A 124 -0.67 -11.17 0.64
CA ILE A 124 -0.34 -12.07 1.75
C ILE A 124 -1.35 -13.22 1.80
N GLU A 125 -0.86 -14.44 2.05
CA GLU A 125 -1.72 -15.59 2.29
C GLU A 125 -2.72 -15.27 3.41
N GLY A 126 -3.98 -15.55 3.17
CA GLY A 126 -5.09 -15.19 4.06
C GLY A 126 -5.84 -13.95 3.61
N ASN A 127 -5.27 -13.14 2.72
CA ASN A 127 -5.90 -11.91 2.24
C ASN A 127 -6.29 -12.00 0.75
N GLU A 128 -6.55 -13.20 0.26
CA GLU A 128 -6.85 -13.43 -1.16
C GLU A 128 -8.12 -12.74 -1.65
N LYS A 129 -9.00 -12.35 -0.74
CA LYS A 129 -10.24 -11.63 -1.10
C LYS A 129 -9.99 -10.28 -1.78
N VAL A 130 -8.77 -9.72 -1.66
CA VAL A 130 -8.44 -8.46 -2.33
C VAL A 130 -7.97 -8.66 -3.78
N ILE A 131 -7.71 -9.89 -4.20
CA ILE A 131 -7.23 -10.19 -5.55
C ILE A 131 -8.16 -9.62 -6.64
N PRO A 132 -9.51 -9.79 -6.57
CA PRO A 132 -10.39 -9.22 -7.58
C PRO A 132 -10.26 -7.70 -7.74
N PHE A 133 -9.96 -6.99 -6.65
CA PHE A 133 -9.73 -5.55 -6.70
C PHE A 133 -8.53 -5.23 -7.60
N TYR A 134 -7.42 -5.95 -7.44
CA TYR A 134 -6.22 -5.71 -8.25
C TYR A 134 -6.35 -6.23 -9.68
N GLU A 135 -7.13 -7.28 -9.90
CA GLU A 135 -7.37 -7.81 -11.24
C GLU A 135 -8.03 -6.78 -12.15
N LYS A 136 -8.81 -5.87 -11.62
CA LYS A 136 -9.43 -4.77 -12.38
C LYS A 136 -8.39 -3.86 -13.04
N TYR A 137 -7.17 -3.82 -12.49
CA TYR A 137 -6.07 -3.01 -13.03
C TYR A 137 -5.13 -3.83 -13.92
N GLY A 138 -5.46 -5.08 -14.21
CA GLY A 138 -4.67 -5.95 -15.06
C GLY A 138 -3.65 -6.80 -14.32
N PHE A 139 -3.63 -6.78 -13.00
CA PHE A 139 -2.75 -7.67 -12.23
C PHE A 139 -3.25 -9.10 -12.30
N LYS A 140 -2.32 -10.05 -12.41
CA LYS A 140 -2.61 -11.49 -12.43
C LYS A 140 -1.62 -12.20 -11.53
N LYS A 141 -2.03 -13.32 -10.96
CA LYS A 141 -1.12 -14.17 -10.17
C LYS A 141 0.03 -14.63 -11.05
N ARG A 142 1.25 -14.46 -10.57
CA ARG A 142 2.45 -14.90 -11.26
C ARG A 142 3.21 -15.99 -10.50
N ALA A 143 3.27 -15.90 -9.18
CA ALA A 143 4.11 -16.81 -8.40
C ALA A 143 3.56 -16.95 -6.97
N THR A 144 4.02 -17.97 -6.26
CA THR A 144 3.77 -18.17 -4.84
C THR A 144 5.12 -18.25 -4.13
N ILE A 145 5.26 -17.52 -3.02
CA ILE A 145 6.44 -17.58 -2.18
C ILE A 145 6.20 -18.59 -1.07
N MET A 146 7.13 -19.55 -0.94
CA MET A 146 7.07 -20.57 0.10
C MET A 146 8.18 -20.29 1.12
N ARG A 147 7.85 -20.40 2.40
CA ARG A 147 8.85 -20.25 3.47
C ARG A 147 8.70 -21.41 4.44
N LYS A 148 9.82 -22.03 4.81
CA LYS A 148 9.81 -23.10 5.81
C LYS A 148 9.49 -22.51 7.17
N VAL A 149 8.53 -23.11 7.83
CA VAL A 149 8.14 -22.76 9.20
C VAL A 149 9.06 -23.45 10.20
#